data_0b4ca2e0ebe7db9247e0309a8d7df6d6
#
_entry.id   0b4ca2e0ebe7db9247e0309a8d7df6d6
#
_cell.length_a   1.000
_cell.length_b   1.000
_cell.length_c   1.000
_cell.angle_alpha   90.00
_cell.angle_beta   90.00
_cell.angle_gamma   90.00
#
_symmetry.space_group_name_H-M   'P 1'
#
loop_
_entity.id
_entity.type
_entity.pdbx_description
1 polymer ?
#
loop_
_entity_poly.entity_id
_entity_poly.type
_entity_poly.pdbx_seq_one_letter_code
_entity_poly.pdbx_strand_id
1 'polypeptide(L)'
;MERKESEAQAQAAVFDWARWEQSQTPVLKAMYHAANEGKRSTRAGADLKRQGMKPGVSDICLPYAAGGYNNLYVELKVGSNKATEEQLTFIDTINRIGGKAVIVYGSDAAIEVIKAYLCGTIENLDIKSDTYPAEKAKLTDRVNAKRFIGFCGTDCRTCDNMGCLGRKE
;
A
#
# COMPACT_ATOMS: atom_id res chain seq x y z
N MET A 1 -18.52 16.46 -22.63
CA MET A 1 -18.23 16.58 -21.18
C MET A 1 -17.65 15.25 -20.73
N GLU A 2 -16.35 15.17 -20.51
CA GLU A 2 -15.73 13.97 -19.94
C GLU A 2 -16.24 13.79 -18.52
N ARG A 3 -16.77 12.62 -18.24
CA ARG A 3 -17.25 12.24 -16.91
C ARG A 3 -16.02 12.07 -16.02
N LYS A 4 -15.83 12.93 -15.03
CA LYS A 4 -14.76 12.75 -14.04
C LYS A 4 -14.95 11.40 -13.34
N GLU A 5 -13.92 10.58 -13.36
CA GLU A 5 -13.86 9.31 -12.63
C GLU A 5 -14.04 9.56 -11.13
N SER A 6 -14.84 8.74 -10.45
CA SER A 6 -14.91 8.75 -8.98
C SER A 6 -13.89 7.78 -8.38
N GLU A 7 -13.51 7.96 -7.10
CA GLU A 7 -12.59 7.04 -6.41
C GLU A 7 -13.08 5.59 -6.46
N ALA A 8 -14.39 5.37 -6.27
CA ALA A 8 -14.99 4.03 -6.37
C ALA A 8 -14.88 3.45 -7.80
N GLN A 9 -15.01 4.27 -8.85
CA GLN A 9 -14.84 3.82 -10.24
C GLN A 9 -13.37 3.50 -10.53
N ALA A 10 -12.45 4.36 -10.10
CA ALA A 10 -11.02 4.13 -10.23
C ALA A 10 -10.60 2.84 -9.51
N GLN A 11 -11.07 2.64 -8.29
CA GLN A 11 -10.80 1.42 -7.53
C GLN A 11 -11.37 0.18 -8.23
N ALA A 12 -12.60 0.23 -8.72
CA ALA A 12 -13.20 -0.88 -9.46
C ALA A 12 -12.38 -1.23 -10.71
N ALA A 13 -11.92 -0.23 -11.46
CA ALA A 13 -11.08 -0.43 -12.64
C ALA A 13 -9.74 -1.13 -12.30
N VAL A 14 -9.10 -0.78 -11.18
CA VAL A 14 -7.88 -1.46 -10.71
C VAL A 14 -8.15 -2.92 -10.39
N PHE A 15 -9.24 -3.24 -9.70
CA PHE A 15 -9.59 -4.63 -9.37
C PHE A 15 -10.07 -5.42 -10.59
N ASP A 16 -10.71 -4.78 -11.58
CA ASP A 16 -11.06 -5.41 -12.86
C ASP A 16 -9.79 -5.79 -13.64
N TRP A 17 -8.83 -4.87 -13.74
CA TRP A 17 -7.52 -5.15 -14.30
C TRP A 17 -6.84 -6.32 -13.57
N ALA A 18 -6.80 -6.29 -12.24
CA ALA A 18 -6.14 -7.34 -11.46
C ALA A 18 -6.80 -8.72 -11.67
N ARG A 19 -8.13 -8.79 -11.78
CA ARG A 19 -8.84 -10.05 -12.11
C ARG A 19 -8.47 -10.59 -13.48
N TRP A 20 -8.28 -9.72 -14.45
CA TRP A 20 -7.85 -10.13 -15.79
C TRP A 20 -6.39 -10.59 -15.78
N GLU A 21 -5.50 -9.84 -15.13
CA GLU A 21 -4.07 -10.06 -15.11
C GLU A 21 -3.65 -11.25 -14.21
N GLN A 22 -4.46 -11.65 -13.25
CA GLN A 22 -4.10 -12.69 -12.26
C GLN A 22 -3.80 -14.07 -12.87
N SER A 23 -4.17 -14.32 -14.12
CA SER A 23 -3.83 -15.54 -14.84
C SER A 23 -2.33 -15.58 -15.17
N GLN A 24 -1.74 -14.42 -15.47
CA GLN A 24 -0.32 -14.25 -15.77
C GLN A 24 0.48 -13.89 -14.51
N THR A 25 -0.15 -13.17 -13.57
CA THR A 25 0.46 -12.67 -12.33
C THR A 25 -0.35 -13.18 -11.13
N PRO A 26 -0.18 -14.44 -10.71
CA PRO A 26 -1.04 -15.09 -9.70
C PRO A 26 -1.08 -14.41 -8.34
N VAL A 27 -0.05 -13.64 -7.98
CA VAL A 27 0.02 -12.87 -6.72
C VAL A 27 -1.10 -11.83 -6.58
N LEU A 28 -1.66 -11.35 -7.70
CA LEU A 28 -2.78 -10.41 -7.69
C LEU A 28 -4.07 -11.01 -7.10
N LYS A 29 -4.17 -12.34 -6.98
CA LYS A 29 -5.26 -13.01 -6.25
C LYS A 29 -5.28 -12.66 -4.76
N ALA A 30 -4.14 -12.26 -4.21
CA ALA A 30 -4.03 -11.85 -2.81
C ALA A 30 -4.36 -10.37 -2.59
N MET A 31 -4.54 -9.59 -3.66
CA MET A 31 -4.89 -8.17 -3.56
C MET A 31 -6.33 -7.99 -3.07
N TYR A 32 -6.52 -7.08 -2.12
CA TYR A 32 -7.84 -6.82 -1.56
C TYR A 32 -8.04 -5.34 -1.24
N HIS A 33 -9.32 -4.96 -1.10
CA HIS A 33 -9.76 -3.66 -0.62
C HIS A 33 -10.06 -3.73 0.88
N ALA A 34 -9.51 -2.78 1.65
CA ALA A 34 -9.86 -2.60 3.05
C ALA A 34 -11.13 -1.75 3.17
N ALA A 35 -12.29 -2.38 3.34
CA ALA A 35 -13.59 -1.71 3.43
C ALA A 35 -13.75 -0.89 4.73
N ASN A 36 -13.03 0.22 4.82
CA ASN A 36 -13.06 1.12 5.99
C ASN A 36 -14.09 2.23 5.88
N GLU A 37 -14.71 2.43 4.72
CA GLU A 37 -15.65 3.50 4.42
C GLU A 37 -17.11 3.08 4.61
N GLY A 38 -17.97 4.06 4.85
CA GLY A 38 -19.41 3.90 4.93
C GLY A 38 -20.02 4.60 6.13
N LYS A 39 -21.22 5.19 5.92
CA LYS A 39 -22.01 5.80 6.99
C LYS A 39 -22.46 4.71 7.96
N ARG A 40 -22.01 4.80 9.19
CA ARG A 40 -22.34 3.85 10.28
C ARG A 40 -22.90 4.61 11.46
N SER A 41 -23.74 3.95 12.28
CA SER A 41 -24.15 4.51 13.57
C SER A 41 -22.92 4.62 14.50
N THR A 42 -22.95 5.57 15.41
CA THR A 42 -21.87 5.81 16.41
C THR A 42 -21.50 4.53 17.15
N ARG A 43 -22.52 3.73 17.53
CA ARG A 43 -22.33 2.45 18.23
C ARG A 43 -21.62 1.41 17.36
N ALA A 44 -22.07 1.23 16.12
CA ALA A 44 -21.43 0.30 15.18
C ALA A 44 -19.98 0.69 14.88
N GLY A 45 -19.70 1.99 14.75
CA GLY A 45 -18.35 2.51 14.58
C GLY A 45 -17.42 2.23 15.77
N ALA A 46 -17.95 2.38 17.00
CA ALA A 46 -17.20 2.07 18.22
C ALA A 46 -16.88 0.56 18.33
N ASP A 47 -17.85 -0.29 18.03
CA ASP A 47 -17.67 -1.75 18.05
C ASP A 47 -16.63 -2.21 17.02
N LEU A 48 -16.64 -1.66 15.81
CA LEU A 48 -15.65 -1.98 14.77
C LEU A 48 -14.25 -1.49 15.15
N LYS A 49 -14.12 -0.29 15.76
CA LYS A 49 -12.82 0.17 16.29
C LYS A 49 -12.29 -0.77 17.37
N ARG A 50 -13.16 -1.26 18.28
CA ARG A 50 -12.77 -2.25 19.29
C ARG A 50 -12.35 -3.59 18.68
N GLN A 51 -12.91 -3.96 17.52
CA GLN A 51 -12.53 -5.15 16.74
C GLN A 51 -11.26 -4.93 15.90
N GLY A 52 -10.63 -3.76 15.98
CA GLY A 52 -9.35 -3.49 15.32
C GLY A 52 -9.46 -2.70 14.02
N MET A 53 -10.64 -2.24 13.62
CA MET A 53 -10.78 -1.34 12.49
C MET A 53 -10.03 -0.03 12.76
N LYS A 54 -9.15 0.35 11.85
CA LYS A 54 -8.36 1.59 11.94
C LYS A 54 -8.78 2.58 10.87
N PRO A 55 -8.91 3.88 11.22
CA PRO A 55 -9.09 4.92 10.22
C PRO A 55 -7.80 5.06 9.39
N GLY A 56 -7.93 5.55 8.17
CA GLY A 56 -6.80 5.90 7.31
C GLY A 56 -6.08 4.71 6.67
N VAL A 57 -6.58 3.49 6.80
CA VAL A 57 -6.03 2.35 6.05
C VAL A 57 -6.30 2.55 4.57
N SER A 58 -5.27 2.40 3.75
CA SER A 58 -5.33 2.64 2.30
C SER A 58 -6.30 1.70 1.58
N ASP A 59 -6.82 2.17 0.43
CA ASP A 59 -7.89 1.51 -0.33
C ASP A 59 -7.49 0.13 -0.86
N ILE A 60 -6.24 -0.05 -1.28
CA ILE A 60 -5.74 -1.27 -1.89
C ILE A 60 -4.58 -1.81 -1.08
N CYS A 61 -4.63 -3.10 -0.76
CA CYS A 61 -3.56 -3.82 -0.09
C CYS A 61 -3.11 -5.02 -0.93
N LEU A 62 -1.81 -5.15 -1.16
CA LEU A 62 -1.17 -6.33 -1.73
C LEU A 62 -0.15 -6.88 -0.71
N PRO A 63 -0.51 -7.93 0.05
CA PRO A 63 0.32 -8.53 1.08
C PRO A 63 1.38 -9.48 0.48
N TYR A 64 2.21 -8.94 -0.39
CA TYR A 64 3.24 -9.67 -1.10
C TYR A 64 4.54 -8.87 -1.07
N ALA A 65 5.64 -9.53 -0.73
CA ALA A 65 6.95 -8.89 -0.67
C ALA A 65 7.58 -8.80 -2.06
N ALA A 66 7.94 -7.60 -2.49
CA ALA A 66 8.63 -7.35 -3.75
C ALA A 66 9.48 -6.07 -3.67
N GLY A 67 10.52 -5.98 -4.48
CA GLY A 67 11.34 -4.77 -4.62
C GLY A 67 12.04 -4.32 -3.32
N GLY A 68 12.22 -5.23 -2.35
CA GLY A 68 12.81 -4.90 -1.04
C GLY A 68 11.78 -4.46 0.02
N TYR A 69 10.49 -4.49 -0.30
CA TYR A 69 9.39 -4.16 0.63
C TYR A 69 8.57 -5.39 1.01
N ASN A 70 7.98 -5.38 2.20
CA ASN A 70 7.20 -6.51 2.74
C ASN A 70 5.79 -6.60 2.13
N ASN A 71 5.23 -5.47 1.71
CA ASN A 71 3.88 -5.34 1.18
C ASN A 71 3.71 -4.01 0.44
N LEU A 72 2.61 -3.87 -0.31
CA LEU A 72 2.22 -2.62 -0.96
C LEU A 72 0.84 -2.19 -0.47
N TYR A 73 0.72 -0.92 -0.14
CA TYR A 73 -0.53 -0.21 0.12
C TYR A 73 -0.67 0.96 -0.83
N VAL A 74 -1.83 1.09 -1.45
CA VAL A 74 -2.12 2.18 -2.40
C VAL A 74 -3.35 2.92 -1.93
N GLU A 75 -3.18 4.19 -1.61
CA GLU A 75 -4.24 5.14 -1.37
C GLU A 75 -4.64 5.77 -2.69
N LEU A 76 -5.92 5.63 -3.07
CA LEU A 76 -6.42 6.08 -4.35
C LEU A 76 -7.14 7.42 -4.21
N LYS A 77 -6.74 8.39 -5.03
CA LYS A 77 -7.38 9.70 -5.11
C LYS A 77 -7.79 10.00 -6.54
N VAL A 78 -8.74 10.92 -6.70
CA VAL A 78 -9.17 11.42 -8.02
C VAL A 78 -9.29 12.95 -8.01
N GLY A 79 -9.00 13.56 -9.13
CA GLY A 79 -9.10 15.03 -9.30
C GLY A 79 -8.18 15.78 -8.36
N SER A 80 -8.75 16.64 -7.50
CA SER A 80 -8.02 17.46 -6.53
C SER A 80 -8.16 16.99 -5.08
N ASN A 81 -8.71 15.79 -4.86
CA ASN A 81 -8.88 15.24 -3.52
C ASN A 81 -7.51 15.00 -2.87
N LYS A 82 -7.42 15.30 -1.58
CA LYS A 82 -6.20 15.13 -0.79
C LYS A 82 -6.38 14.00 0.22
N ALA A 83 -5.26 13.39 0.61
CA ALA A 83 -5.26 12.44 1.70
C ALA A 83 -5.58 13.12 3.03
N THR A 84 -6.29 12.41 3.91
CA THR A 84 -6.56 12.85 5.29
C THR A 84 -5.32 12.67 6.17
N GLU A 85 -5.31 13.29 7.34
CA GLU A 85 -4.20 13.16 8.30
C GLU A 85 -4.03 11.70 8.76
N GLU A 86 -5.12 10.96 8.93
CA GLU A 86 -5.11 9.54 9.29
C GLU A 86 -4.48 8.69 8.18
N GLN A 87 -4.81 8.96 6.91
CA GLN A 87 -4.23 8.27 5.75
C GLN A 87 -2.73 8.54 5.66
N LEU A 88 -2.30 9.80 5.81
CA LEU A 88 -0.88 10.17 5.81
C LEU A 88 -0.12 9.49 6.96
N THR A 89 -0.73 9.43 8.15
CA THR A 89 -0.14 8.75 9.31
C THR A 89 0.00 7.24 9.07
N PHE A 90 -0.99 6.61 8.44
CA PHE A 90 -0.93 5.19 8.08
C PHE A 90 0.19 4.93 7.07
N ILE A 91 0.26 5.72 6.00
CA ILE A 91 1.28 5.63 4.95
C ILE A 91 2.69 5.76 5.54
N ASP A 92 2.92 6.79 6.37
CA ASP A 92 4.20 6.99 7.05
C ASP A 92 4.57 5.78 7.92
N THR A 93 3.60 5.25 8.68
CA THR A 93 3.81 4.09 9.53
C THR A 93 4.24 2.87 8.72
N ILE A 94 3.53 2.56 7.62
CA ILE A 94 3.85 1.41 6.75
C ILE A 94 5.25 1.56 6.14
N ASN A 95 5.59 2.74 5.63
CA ASN A 95 6.89 3.00 5.02
C ASN A 95 8.04 2.85 6.03
N ARG A 96 7.83 3.19 7.30
CA ARG A 96 8.84 3.04 8.37
C ARG A 96 9.07 1.60 8.80
N ILE A 97 8.06 0.75 8.70
CA ILE A 97 8.17 -0.66 9.12
C ILE A 97 8.55 -1.61 7.98
N GLY A 98 9.00 -1.06 6.83
CA GLY A 98 9.51 -1.83 5.71
C GLY A 98 8.46 -2.27 4.68
N GLY A 99 7.25 -1.72 4.76
CA GLY A 99 6.27 -1.78 3.66
C GLY A 99 6.49 -0.67 2.65
N LYS A 100 5.71 -0.67 1.58
CA LYS A 100 5.57 0.45 0.64
C LYS A 100 4.14 0.93 0.66
N ALA A 101 3.93 2.19 0.98
CA ALA A 101 2.62 2.83 0.93
C ALA A 101 2.71 4.13 0.16
N VAL A 102 1.78 4.35 -0.77
CA VAL A 102 1.79 5.48 -1.70
C VAL A 102 0.39 6.04 -1.91
N ILE A 103 0.31 7.32 -2.30
CA ILE A 103 -0.91 7.96 -2.80
C ILE A 103 -0.78 8.04 -4.30
N VAL A 104 -1.85 7.69 -5.02
CA VAL A 104 -1.90 7.77 -6.48
C VAL A 104 -3.19 8.42 -6.95
N TYR A 105 -3.17 9.02 -8.13
CA TYR A 105 -4.31 9.72 -8.70
C TYR A 105 -4.79 9.02 -9.97
N GLY A 106 -5.96 8.37 -9.85
CA GLY A 106 -6.61 7.63 -10.94
C GLY A 106 -6.19 6.17 -11.04
N SER A 107 -6.99 5.41 -11.76
CA SER A 107 -6.82 3.96 -11.93
C SER A 107 -5.53 3.58 -12.66
N ASP A 108 -5.16 4.34 -13.70
CA ASP A 108 -3.96 4.05 -14.51
C ASP A 108 -2.68 4.16 -13.68
N ALA A 109 -2.56 5.24 -12.88
CA ALA A 109 -1.41 5.42 -12.00
C ALA A 109 -1.32 4.33 -10.92
N ALA A 110 -2.46 3.87 -10.39
CA ALA A 110 -2.49 2.76 -9.43
C ALA A 110 -2.00 1.46 -10.06
N ILE A 111 -2.45 1.14 -11.27
CA ILE A 111 -2.01 -0.05 -12.03
C ILE A 111 -0.51 0.02 -12.32
N GLU A 112 0.00 1.18 -12.74
CA GLU A 112 1.41 1.39 -13.01
C GLU A 112 2.27 1.16 -11.76
N VAL A 113 1.84 1.70 -10.62
CA VAL A 113 2.50 1.51 -9.32
C VAL A 113 2.53 0.03 -8.92
N ILE A 114 1.42 -0.69 -9.06
CA ILE A 114 1.36 -2.12 -8.73
C ILE A 114 2.32 -2.92 -9.63
N LYS A 115 2.34 -2.65 -10.94
CA LYS A 115 3.28 -3.29 -11.89
C LYS A 115 4.74 -3.00 -11.52
N ALA A 116 5.07 -1.75 -11.27
CA ALA A 116 6.42 -1.34 -10.90
C ALA A 116 6.86 -1.95 -9.57
N TYR A 117 5.95 -2.06 -8.60
CA TYR A 117 6.19 -2.75 -7.33
C TYR A 117 6.56 -4.21 -7.56
N LEU A 118 5.77 -4.95 -8.34
CA LEU A 118 5.99 -6.36 -8.64
C LEU A 118 7.29 -6.59 -9.44
N CYS A 119 7.68 -5.64 -10.29
CA CYS A 119 8.95 -5.66 -11.03
C CYS A 119 10.15 -5.16 -10.19
N GLY A 120 9.95 -4.67 -8.96
CA GLY A 120 11.01 -4.10 -8.13
C GLY A 120 11.55 -2.76 -8.62
N THR A 121 10.79 -2.02 -9.44
CA THR A 121 11.18 -0.74 -10.05
C THR A 121 10.40 0.46 -9.54
N ILE A 122 9.63 0.30 -8.46
CA ILE A 122 8.74 1.35 -7.92
C ILE A 122 9.49 2.63 -7.55
N GLU A 123 10.76 2.56 -7.17
CA GLU A 123 11.58 3.73 -6.84
C GLU A 123 11.90 4.60 -8.05
N ASN A 124 11.73 4.07 -9.26
CA ASN A 124 11.97 4.79 -10.51
C ASN A 124 10.74 5.60 -10.97
N LEU A 125 9.60 5.42 -10.29
CA LEU A 125 8.38 6.16 -10.61
C LEU A 125 8.37 7.52 -9.92
N ASP A 126 8.08 8.57 -10.68
CA ASP A 126 7.74 9.90 -10.13
C ASP A 126 6.30 9.88 -9.59
N ILE A 127 6.15 9.29 -8.40
CA ILE A 127 4.86 9.25 -7.72
C ILE A 127 4.68 10.61 -7.05
N LYS A 128 3.69 11.39 -7.51
CA LYS A 128 3.28 12.62 -6.81
C LYS A 128 2.79 12.25 -5.42
N SER A 129 3.68 12.35 -4.44
CA SER A 129 3.34 12.14 -3.05
C SER A 129 2.85 13.45 -2.45
N ASP A 130 1.65 13.46 -1.85
CA ASP A 130 1.33 14.44 -0.85
C ASP A 130 2.26 14.17 0.34
N THR A 131 3.36 14.90 0.43
CA THR A 131 4.37 14.69 1.44
C THR A 131 3.80 14.99 2.82
N TYR A 132 3.96 14.04 3.74
CA TYR A 132 3.77 14.27 5.17
C TYR A 132 4.67 15.44 5.61
N PRO A 133 4.16 16.47 6.31
CA PRO A 133 4.98 17.60 6.74
C PRO A 133 6.16 17.11 7.55
N ALA A 134 7.36 17.43 7.09
CA ALA A 134 8.65 17.01 7.68
C ALA A 134 8.80 17.35 9.19
N GLU A 135 7.99 18.28 9.70
CA GLU A 135 7.99 18.67 11.11
C GLU A 135 7.49 17.58 12.07
N LYS A 136 6.60 16.68 11.60
CA LYS A 136 6.12 15.56 12.42
C LYS A 136 7.08 14.35 12.39
N ALA A 137 8.05 14.34 11.50
CA ALA A 137 9.04 13.25 11.38
C ALA A 137 10.00 13.17 12.59
N LYS A 138 10.14 14.22 13.38
CA LYS A 138 11.10 14.28 14.51
C LYS A 138 10.77 13.39 15.71
N LEU A 139 9.57 12.79 15.78
CA LEU A 139 9.18 11.96 16.92
C LEU A 139 9.61 10.49 16.82
N THR A 140 10.26 10.09 15.76
CA THR A 140 10.38 8.68 15.39
C THR A 140 11.80 8.18 15.10
N ASP A 141 12.82 9.02 15.30
CA ASP A 141 14.24 8.59 15.19
C ASP A 141 14.66 7.52 16.22
N ARG A 142 13.75 7.13 17.12
CA ARG A 142 14.01 6.10 18.15
C ARG A 142 13.52 4.69 17.80
N VAL A 143 12.77 4.53 16.72
CA VAL A 143 12.44 3.18 16.18
C VAL A 143 13.37 2.95 14.99
N ASN A 144 14.66 3.22 15.20
CA ASN A 144 15.67 2.85 14.24
C ASN A 144 15.60 1.35 13.95
N ALA A 145 15.14 1.05 12.75
CA ALA A 145 15.67 0.03 11.87
C ALA A 145 16.45 -1.10 12.58
N LYS A 146 15.86 -1.78 13.52
CA LYS A 146 16.15 -3.20 13.59
C LYS A 146 15.63 -3.71 12.27
N ARG A 147 16.54 -3.90 11.29
CA ARG A 147 16.27 -4.62 10.06
C ARG A 147 15.26 -5.69 10.37
N PHE A 148 14.15 -5.66 9.67
CA PHE A 148 13.17 -6.72 9.76
C PHE A 148 13.93 -7.97 9.31
N ILE A 149 14.39 -8.74 10.29
CA ILE A 149 14.97 -10.04 10.02
C ILE A 149 13.80 -10.83 9.47
N GLY A 150 13.89 -11.26 8.22
CA GLY A 150 12.85 -12.03 7.57
C GLY A 150 12.44 -13.20 8.46
N PHE A 151 11.29 -13.77 8.19
CA PHE A 151 10.64 -14.85 8.97
C PHE A 151 11.55 -16.06 9.28
N CYS A 152 12.72 -16.14 8.69
CA CYS A 152 13.73 -17.18 8.91
C CYS A 152 14.84 -16.79 9.92
N GLY A 153 14.81 -15.59 10.49
CA GLY A 153 15.81 -15.15 11.48
C GLY A 153 17.22 -14.90 10.90
N THR A 154 17.42 -15.03 9.60
CA THR A 154 18.71 -14.84 8.92
C THR A 154 18.66 -13.67 7.93
N ASP A 155 19.80 -13.03 7.71
CA ASP A 155 19.95 -12.01 6.66
C ASP A 155 19.67 -12.65 5.30
N CYS A 156 18.70 -12.12 4.54
CA CYS A 156 18.32 -12.65 3.21
C CYS A 156 19.50 -12.74 2.22
N ARG A 157 20.63 -12.07 2.49
CA ARG A 157 21.85 -12.14 1.67
C ARG A 157 22.65 -13.42 1.90
N THR A 158 22.41 -14.13 3.01
CA THR A 158 23.15 -15.34 3.40
C THR A 158 22.26 -16.58 3.46
N CYS A 159 20.98 -16.47 3.08
CA CYS A 159 20.04 -17.56 3.15
C CYS A 159 20.19 -18.49 1.92
N ASP A 160 20.63 -19.74 2.15
CA ASP A 160 20.74 -20.77 1.12
C ASP A 160 19.41 -21.48 0.81
N ASN A 161 18.31 -21.00 1.34
CA ASN A 161 17.00 -21.59 1.15
C ASN A 161 16.45 -21.27 -0.25
N MET A 162 16.39 -22.25 -1.13
CA MET A 162 15.99 -22.15 -2.54
C MET A 162 14.53 -21.65 -2.78
N GLY A 163 13.77 -21.40 -1.75
CA GLY A 163 12.41 -20.83 -1.80
C GLY A 163 12.30 -19.36 -1.45
N CYS A 164 13.39 -18.68 -1.15
CA CYS A 164 13.39 -17.27 -0.76
C CYS A 164 13.40 -16.37 -2.00
N LEU A 165 12.27 -15.68 -2.26
CA LEU A 165 12.08 -14.78 -3.41
C LEU A 165 12.93 -13.49 -3.37
N GLY A 166 13.87 -13.37 -2.43
CA GLY A 166 14.74 -12.20 -2.24
C GLY A 166 16.13 -12.29 -2.89
N ARG A 167 16.44 -13.30 -3.65
CA ARG A 167 17.76 -13.43 -4.29
C ARG A 167 17.79 -12.61 -5.59
N LYS A 168 18.56 -11.55 -5.61
CA LYS A 168 19.06 -10.95 -6.85
C LYS A 168 20.30 -11.76 -7.29
N GLU A 169 20.26 -12.27 -8.50
CA GLU A 169 21.47 -12.63 -9.25
C GLU A 169 22.31 -11.39 -9.54
#